data_89a8f0b8d987d574559387864832c190
#
_entry.id   89a8f0b8d987d574559387864832c190
#
_cell.length_a   1.000
_cell.length_b   1.000
_cell.length_c   1.000
_cell.angle_alpha   90.00
_cell.angle_beta   90.00
_cell.angle_gamma   90.00
#
_symmetry.space_group_name_H-M   'P 1'
#
loop_
_entity.id
_entity.type
_entity.pdbx_description
1 polymer ?
#
loop_
_entity_poly.entity_id
_entity_poly.type
_entity_poly.pdbx_seq_one_letter_code
_entity_poly.pdbx_strand_id
1 'polypeptide(L)'
;QLKHTGTSDNNPIQLTIQTGETDMQADDVLGQIAFQAPDEGTGSDAILVAAAIQARSEQDFSASVNRTSIDFMTAASETATTKMTLSSGGNLALLTDSAVLSFGADSDVTITHDPDDGLFLKSKATADNNPVLLTLQTGETDIATNDVLGIINFQAPDEGTGSDAILVAAAI
;
A
#
# COMPACT_ATOMS: atom_id res chain seq x y z
N GLN A 1 -21.64 21.26 5.49
CA GLN A 1 -22.18 19.92 5.25
C GLN A 1 -22.56 19.79 3.78
N LEU A 2 -21.95 18.82 3.08
CA LEU A 2 -22.40 18.42 1.75
C LEU A 2 -23.50 17.37 1.93
N LYS A 3 -24.71 17.62 1.41
CA LYS A 3 -25.86 16.70 1.54
C LYS A 3 -26.62 16.65 0.22
N HIS A 4 -26.82 15.45 -0.30
CA HIS A 4 -27.77 15.18 -1.38
C HIS A 4 -29.15 14.91 -0.80
N THR A 5 -30.20 15.44 -1.42
CA THR A 5 -31.60 15.30 -0.95
C THR A 5 -32.42 14.32 -1.78
N GLY A 6 -31.86 13.77 -2.85
CA GLY A 6 -32.50 12.74 -3.68
C GLY A 6 -32.63 11.42 -2.89
N THR A 7 -33.79 10.77 -3.01
CA THR A 7 -34.10 9.50 -2.32
C THR A 7 -34.09 8.29 -3.24
N SER A 8 -33.76 8.49 -4.53
CA SER A 8 -33.65 7.40 -5.50
C SER A 8 -32.38 6.60 -5.29
N ASP A 9 -32.41 5.32 -5.66
CA ASP A 9 -31.23 4.46 -5.60
C ASP A 9 -30.09 4.97 -6.49
N ASN A 10 -28.85 4.70 -6.09
CA ASN A 10 -27.62 5.04 -6.81
C ASN A 10 -27.46 6.54 -7.12
N ASN A 11 -27.76 7.40 -6.16
CA ASN A 11 -27.74 8.84 -6.26
C ASN A 11 -26.69 9.44 -5.28
N PRO A 12 -25.38 9.20 -5.48
CA PRO A 12 -24.34 9.63 -4.55
C PRO A 12 -24.09 11.13 -4.60
N ILE A 13 -23.52 11.68 -3.53
CA ILE A 13 -22.81 12.97 -3.62
C ILE A 13 -21.47 12.72 -4.29
N GLN A 14 -21.16 13.52 -5.27
CA GLN A 14 -19.85 13.52 -5.94
C GLN A 14 -19.15 14.85 -5.69
N LEU A 15 -17.90 14.78 -5.18
CA LEU A 15 -16.97 15.91 -5.17
C LEU A 15 -15.92 15.64 -6.25
N THR A 16 -15.89 16.50 -7.29
CA THR A 16 -14.87 16.43 -8.34
C THR A 16 -13.83 17.50 -8.06
N ILE A 17 -12.57 17.06 -7.91
CA ILE A 17 -11.41 17.94 -7.86
C ILE A 17 -10.72 17.80 -9.21
N GLN A 18 -10.59 18.90 -9.94
CA GLN A 18 -10.11 18.89 -11.32
C GLN A 18 -9.12 20.05 -11.53
N THR A 19 -7.93 19.73 -12.07
CA THR A 19 -6.99 20.75 -12.55
C THR A 19 -7.54 21.44 -13.79
N GLY A 20 -7.08 22.66 -14.05
CA GLY A 20 -7.32 23.38 -15.31
C GLY A 20 -6.27 23.07 -16.38
N GLU A 21 -5.33 22.20 -16.11
CA GLU A 21 -4.28 21.80 -17.04
C GLU A 21 -4.86 20.99 -18.22
N THR A 22 -4.39 21.26 -19.42
CA THR A 22 -4.88 20.62 -20.65
C THR A 22 -3.87 19.65 -21.28
N ASP A 23 -2.68 19.50 -20.68
CA ASP A 23 -1.59 18.61 -21.12
C ASP A 23 -1.02 17.87 -19.93
N MET A 24 -1.75 16.85 -19.44
CA MET A 24 -1.35 16.06 -18.29
C MET A 24 -0.19 15.15 -18.64
N GLN A 25 0.96 15.39 -18.02
CA GLN A 25 2.18 14.60 -18.17
C GLN A 25 2.39 13.64 -16.98
N ALA A 26 3.38 12.77 -17.09
CA ALA A 26 3.77 11.93 -15.98
C ALA A 26 4.14 12.79 -14.75
N ASP A 27 3.71 12.35 -13.57
CA ASP A 27 3.89 12.99 -12.27
C ASP A 27 3.08 14.27 -12.01
N ASP A 28 2.24 14.72 -12.94
CA ASP A 28 1.31 15.83 -12.69
C ASP A 28 0.23 15.45 -11.68
N VAL A 29 -0.16 16.41 -10.83
CA VAL A 29 -1.18 16.23 -9.81
C VAL A 29 -2.54 16.70 -10.32
N LEU A 30 -3.49 15.78 -10.44
CA LEU A 30 -4.86 16.10 -10.87
C LEU A 30 -5.64 16.87 -9.82
N GLY A 31 -5.36 16.59 -8.55
CA GLY A 31 -5.98 17.24 -7.42
C GLY A 31 -5.50 16.67 -6.09
N GLN A 32 -5.63 17.46 -5.02
CA GLN A 32 -5.14 17.13 -3.70
C GLN A 32 -6.12 17.62 -2.62
N ILE A 33 -6.28 16.82 -1.56
CA ILE A 33 -6.88 17.25 -0.30
C ILE A 33 -5.74 17.35 0.71
N ALA A 34 -5.41 18.57 1.14
CA ALA A 34 -4.34 18.84 2.10
C ALA A 34 -4.88 19.15 3.50
N PHE A 35 -4.17 18.67 4.52
CA PHE A 35 -4.45 18.93 5.93
C PHE A 35 -3.27 19.74 6.49
N GLN A 36 -3.57 20.93 7.02
CA GLN A 36 -2.57 21.89 7.46
C GLN A 36 -3.10 22.66 8.68
N ALA A 37 -2.25 22.88 9.67
CA ALA A 37 -2.58 23.79 10.77
C ALA A 37 -2.49 25.26 10.31
N PRO A 38 -3.37 26.14 10.81
CA PRO A 38 -3.37 27.54 10.35
C PRO A 38 -2.18 28.33 10.87
N ASP A 39 -1.80 28.14 12.13
CA ASP A 39 -0.71 28.85 12.81
C ASP A 39 -0.47 28.23 14.19
N GLU A 40 0.78 27.95 14.54
CA GLU A 40 1.20 27.45 15.86
C GLU A 40 2.11 28.42 16.60
N GLY A 41 2.19 29.67 16.18
CA GLY A 41 2.88 30.76 16.89
C GLY A 41 4.41 30.67 16.93
N THR A 42 5.05 29.53 16.81
CA THR A 42 6.50 29.37 16.76
C THR A 42 6.93 28.16 15.92
N GLY A 43 7.61 28.43 14.82
CA GLY A 43 8.23 27.40 14.00
C GLY A 43 7.65 27.30 12.58
N SER A 44 8.52 27.12 11.60
CA SER A 44 8.17 27.03 10.19
C SER A 44 7.46 25.73 9.83
N ASP A 45 7.73 24.64 10.54
CA ASP A 45 7.22 23.32 10.20
C ASP A 45 5.75 23.16 10.59
N ALA A 46 5.30 23.87 11.64
CA ALA A 46 3.93 23.81 12.12
C ALA A 46 2.88 24.30 11.11
N ILE A 47 3.27 25.14 10.17
CA ILE A 47 2.40 25.71 9.13
C ILE A 47 2.53 25.01 7.77
N LEU A 48 3.33 23.96 7.68
CA LEU A 48 3.44 23.16 6.45
C LEU A 48 2.25 22.21 6.31
N VAL A 49 2.03 21.70 5.09
CA VAL A 49 1.05 20.63 4.87
C VAL A 49 1.50 19.39 5.63
N ALA A 50 0.74 19.00 6.65
CA ALA A 50 1.07 17.90 7.54
C ALA A 50 0.66 16.52 6.98
N ALA A 51 -0.42 16.48 6.19
CA ALA A 51 -0.87 15.28 5.50
C ALA A 51 -1.64 15.64 4.24
N ALA A 52 -1.69 14.72 3.27
CA ALA A 52 -2.51 14.91 2.08
C ALA A 52 -2.94 13.55 1.47
N ILE A 53 -3.99 13.62 0.67
CA ILE A 53 -4.37 12.58 -0.30
C ILE A 53 -4.39 13.26 -1.66
N GLN A 54 -3.64 12.72 -2.64
CA GLN A 54 -3.62 13.26 -3.99
C GLN A 54 -3.82 12.19 -5.05
N ALA A 55 -4.31 12.63 -6.22
CA ALA A 55 -4.30 11.84 -7.45
C ALA A 55 -3.18 12.36 -8.34
N ARG A 56 -2.25 11.49 -8.75
CA ARG A 56 -1.08 11.82 -9.56
C ARG A 56 -1.03 10.94 -10.80
N SER A 57 -0.78 11.57 -11.96
CA SER A 57 -0.61 10.82 -13.21
C SER A 57 0.63 9.92 -13.15
N GLU A 58 0.53 8.70 -13.67
CA GLU A 58 1.66 7.76 -13.77
C GLU A 58 2.35 7.84 -15.14
N GLN A 59 1.71 8.50 -16.10
CA GLN A 59 2.24 8.74 -17.45
C GLN A 59 1.41 9.81 -18.15
N ASP A 60 1.89 10.30 -19.31
CA ASP A 60 1.18 11.28 -20.13
C ASP A 60 -0.23 10.77 -20.48
N PHE A 61 -1.23 11.63 -20.32
CA PHE A 61 -2.60 11.31 -20.68
C PHE A 61 -2.80 11.36 -22.19
N SER A 62 -3.68 10.51 -22.69
CA SER A 62 -4.05 10.48 -24.13
C SER A 62 -5.50 10.02 -24.30
N ALA A 63 -5.95 9.90 -25.54
CA ALA A 63 -7.31 9.41 -25.84
C ALA A 63 -7.60 7.99 -25.27
N SER A 64 -6.57 7.21 -24.92
CA SER A 64 -6.69 5.83 -24.41
C SER A 64 -5.98 5.61 -23.08
N VAL A 65 -5.39 6.65 -22.47
CA VAL A 65 -4.58 6.56 -21.27
C VAL A 65 -4.95 7.65 -20.29
N ASN A 66 -5.28 7.24 -19.05
CA ASN A 66 -5.47 8.11 -17.89
C ASN A 66 -4.96 7.43 -16.61
N ARG A 67 -3.82 6.74 -16.71
CA ARG A 67 -3.23 6.01 -15.58
C ARG A 67 -2.89 6.96 -14.46
N THR A 68 -3.44 6.70 -13.28
CA THR A 68 -3.35 7.58 -12.13
C THR A 68 -3.14 6.75 -10.86
N SER A 69 -2.25 7.20 -10.00
CA SER A 69 -2.11 6.69 -8.63
C SER A 69 -2.90 7.52 -7.63
N ILE A 70 -3.24 6.92 -6.50
CA ILE A 70 -3.65 7.60 -5.28
C ILE A 70 -2.49 7.54 -4.31
N ASP A 71 -1.98 8.70 -3.92
CA ASP A 71 -0.87 8.85 -2.98
C ASP A 71 -1.39 9.32 -1.61
N PHE A 72 -0.95 8.65 -0.55
CA PHE A 72 -1.18 9.04 0.84
C PHE A 72 0.10 9.63 1.40
N MET A 73 0.02 10.86 1.87
CA MET A 73 1.16 11.68 2.25
C MET A 73 1.09 12.05 3.72
N THR A 74 2.22 11.95 4.42
CA THR A 74 2.37 12.43 5.80
C THR A 74 3.73 13.10 5.98
N ALA A 75 3.82 13.96 6.97
CA ALA A 75 5.03 14.68 7.37
C ALA A 75 5.51 14.26 8.76
N ALA A 76 6.78 14.48 9.05
CA ALA A 76 7.35 14.44 10.40
C ALA A 76 7.77 15.85 10.85
N SER A 77 8.58 16.53 10.04
CA SER A 77 9.05 17.91 10.26
C SER A 77 9.23 18.68 8.95
N GLU A 78 8.74 18.15 7.86
CA GLU A 78 8.77 18.75 6.52
C GLU A 78 7.34 18.81 5.92
N THR A 79 7.20 19.40 4.74
CA THR A 79 5.95 19.22 3.97
C THR A 79 5.68 17.73 3.72
N ALA A 80 4.42 17.32 3.84
CA ALA A 80 4.00 15.94 3.64
C ALA A 80 4.51 15.36 2.33
N THR A 81 5.10 14.17 2.42
CA THR A 81 5.60 13.40 1.28
C THR A 81 4.86 12.07 1.18
N THR A 82 4.83 11.48 0.00
CA THR A 82 4.16 10.21 -0.24
C THR A 82 4.79 9.10 0.60
N LYS A 83 3.99 8.41 1.40
CA LYS A 83 4.39 7.23 2.21
C LYS A 83 3.74 5.95 1.73
N MET A 84 2.59 6.04 1.07
CA MET A 84 1.86 4.91 0.53
C MET A 84 1.22 5.31 -0.80
N THR A 85 1.27 4.42 -1.77
CA THR A 85 0.69 4.61 -3.10
C THR A 85 -0.17 3.41 -3.49
N LEU A 86 -1.35 3.68 -4.03
CA LEU A 86 -2.15 2.71 -4.79
C LEU A 86 -2.03 3.06 -6.28
N SER A 87 -1.36 2.22 -7.05
CA SER A 87 -1.14 2.44 -8.49
C SER A 87 -2.38 2.14 -9.33
N SER A 88 -2.39 2.61 -10.58
CA SER A 88 -3.42 2.26 -11.58
C SER A 88 -3.49 0.76 -11.88
N GLY A 89 -2.43 0.02 -11.63
CA GLY A 89 -2.37 -1.45 -11.75
C GLY A 89 -2.90 -2.18 -10.52
N GLY A 90 -3.37 -1.47 -9.48
CA GLY A 90 -3.89 -2.06 -8.24
C GLY A 90 -2.79 -2.48 -7.25
N ASN A 91 -1.53 -2.10 -7.45
CA ASN A 91 -0.46 -2.40 -6.51
C ASN A 91 -0.46 -1.38 -5.36
N LEU A 92 -0.41 -1.89 -4.12
CA LEU A 92 -0.21 -1.09 -2.91
C LEU A 92 1.27 -1.11 -2.54
N ALA A 93 1.90 0.07 -2.48
CA ALA A 93 3.30 0.23 -2.09
C ALA A 93 3.41 1.06 -0.80
N LEU A 94 4.21 0.57 0.16
CA LEU A 94 4.72 1.32 1.30
C LEU A 94 6.13 1.78 0.95
N LEU A 95 6.38 3.10 0.93
CA LEU A 95 7.54 3.69 0.26
C LEU A 95 8.69 4.06 1.20
N THR A 96 8.58 3.75 2.49
CA THR A 96 9.63 4.06 3.47
C THR A 96 10.38 2.80 3.87
N ASP A 97 11.70 2.93 4.05
CA ASP A 97 12.50 1.87 4.64
C ASP A 97 11.99 1.55 6.06
N SER A 98 12.08 0.29 6.43
CA SER A 98 11.52 -0.21 7.69
C SER A 98 10.02 0.01 7.86
N ALA A 99 9.29 0.16 6.74
CA ALA A 99 7.82 0.26 6.77
C ALA A 99 7.21 -0.96 7.45
N VAL A 100 6.17 -0.72 8.24
CA VAL A 100 5.50 -1.75 9.04
C VAL A 100 4.02 -1.82 8.68
N LEU A 101 3.55 -3.01 8.34
CA LEU A 101 2.13 -3.35 8.30
C LEU A 101 1.77 -4.03 9.62
N SER A 102 0.95 -3.35 10.42
CA SER A 102 0.58 -3.80 11.76
C SER A 102 -0.84 -4.36 11.78
N PHE A 103 -1.05 -5.41 12.57
CA PHE A 103 -2.36 -6.04 12.80
C PHE A 103 -2.65 -6.07 14.30
N GLY A 104 -3.94 -5.90 14.65
CA GLY A 104 -4.40 -5.81 16.04
C GLY A 104 -4.42 -4.37 16.57
N ALA A 105 -5.23 -4.12 17.62
CA ALA A 105 -5.38 -2.78 18.22
C ALA A 105 -4.08 -2.28 18.89
N ASP A 106 -3.26 -3.19 19.39
CA ASP A 106 -1.98 -2.96 20.05
C ASP A 106 -0.78 -3.29 19.13
N SER A 107 -1.08 -3.58 17.83
CA SER A 107 -0.06 -3.94 16.82
C SER A 107 0.79 -5.15 17.24
N ASP A 108 0.18 -6.16 17.81
CA ASP A 108 0.83 -7.35 18.35
C ASP A 108 1.40 -8.28 17.26
N VAL A 109 0.93 -8.16 16.01
CA VAL A 109 1.52 -8.84 14.84
C VAL A 109 1.94 -7.82 13.80
N THR A 110 3.15 -7.97 13.25
CA THR A 110 3.69 -7.07 12.22
C THR A 110 4.36 -7.82 11.08
N ILE A 111 4.24 -7.27 9.87
CA ILE A 111 5.11 -7.54 8.72
C ILE A 111 5.95 -6.28 8.53
N THR A 112 7.27 -6.41 8.61
CA THR A 112 8.21 -5.28 8.53
C THR A 112 9.16 -5.48 7.36
N HIS A 113 9.35 -4.45 6.55
CA HIS A 113 10.44 -4.40 5.57
C HIS A 113 11.77 -4.24 6.32
N ASP A 114 12.69 -5.17 6.11
CA ASP A 114 14.07 -5.07 6.57
C ASP A 114 14.94 -4.68 5.37
N PRO A 115 15.49 -3.45 5.34
CA PRO A 115 16.30 -3.00 4.22
C PRO A 115 17.45 -3.99 3.96
N ASP A 116 17.59 -4.36 2.68
CA ASP A 116 18.61 -5.30 2.16
C ASP A 116 18.43 -6.79 2.57
N ASP A 117 17.62 -7.11 3.59
CA ASP A 117 17.49 -8.47 4.13
C ASP A 117 16.11 -9.13 3.87
N GLY A 118 15.02 -8.37 3.66
CA GLY A 118 13.72 -8.92 3.26
C GLY A 118 12.53 -8.57 4.17
N LEU A 119 11.81 -9.58 4.67
CA LEU A 119 10.60 -9.39 5.47
C LEU A 119 10.68 -10.15 6.80
N PHE A 120 10.38 -9.44 7.91
CA PHE A 120 10.08 -10.05 9.18
C PHE A 120 8.58 -10.22 9.41
N LEU A 121 8.16 -11.43 9.77
CA LEU A 121 6.86 -11.69 10.38
C LEU A 121 7.08 -11.85 11.89
N LYS A 122 6.55 -10.92 12.68
CA LYS A 122 6.81 -10.86 14.12
C LYS A 122 5.53 -10.79 14.94
N SER A 123 5.43 -11.58 16.01
CA SER A 123 4.54 -11.35 17.14
C SER A 123 5.28 -10.50 18.19
N LYS A 124 4.63 -9.46 18.72
CA LYS A 124 5.14 -8.65 19.83
C LYS A 124 4.70 -9.16 21.20
N ALA A 125 3.91 -10.22 21.25
CA ALA A 125 3.48 -10.83 22.50
C ALA A 125 4.69 -11.26 23.32
N THR A 126 4.77 -10.80 24.57
CA THR A 126 5.90 -11.06 25.50
C THR A 126 5.57 -12.08 26.58
N ALA A 127 4.31 -12.50 26.68
CA ALA A 127 3.90 -13.52 27.63
C ALA A 127 4.46 -14.88 27.24
N ASP A 128 4.63 -15.75 28.23
CA ASP A 128 5.08 -17.12 28.03
C ASP A 128 4.13 -17.88 27.09
N ASN A 129 4.69 -18.72 26.23
CA ASN A 129 3.95 -19.60 25.31
C ASN A 129 3.12 -18.89 24.21
N ASN A 130 3.60 -17.75 23.71
CA ASN A 130 3.02 -17.01 22.58
C ASN A 130 3.92 -17.06 21.34
N PRO A 131 3.99 -18.17 20.61
CA PRO A 131 4.81 -18.29 19.41
C PRO A 131 4.23 -17.46 18.25
N VAL A 132 5.07 -17.12 17.28
CA VAL A 132 4.57 -16.76 15.93
C VAL A 132 3.97 -18.02 15.30
N LEU A 133 2.74 -17.89 14.79
CA LEU A 133 2.06 -18.98 14.09
C LEU A 133 1.77 -18.54 12.65
N LEU A 134 2.31 -19.27 11.68
CA LEU A 134 1.93 -19.19 10.27
C LEU A 134 1.14 -20.43 9.89
N THR A 135 -0.14 -20.28 9.56
CA THR A 135 -0.98 -21.39 9.12
C THR A 135 -1.20 -21.29 7.62
N LEU A 136 -0.85 -22.34 6.89
CA LEU A 136 -1.22 -22.53 5.49
C LEU A 136 -2.37 -23.54 5.46
N GLN A 137 -3.55 -23.09 5.00
CA GLN A 137 -4.76 -23.89 5.03
C GLN A 137 -5.45 -23.87 3.67
N THR A 138 -5.72 -25.08 3.11
CA THR A 138 -6.59 -25.20 1.95
C THR A 138 -8.06 -24.97 2.35
N GLY A 139 -8.86 -24.50 1.39
CA GLY A 139 -10.32 -24.44 1.54
C GLY A 139 -11.05 -25.72 1.13
N GLU A 140 -10.32 -26.77 0.77
CA GLU A 140 -10.89 -28.04 0.38
C GLU A 140 -11.61 -28.73 1.54
N THR A 141 -12.78 -29.29 1.31
CA THR A 141 -13.62 -29.92 2.33
C THR A 141 -13.62 -31.45 2.25
N ASP A 142 -12.96 -32.02 1.24
CA ASP A 142 -12.86 -33.47 1.00
C ASP A 142 -11.38 -33.87 0.81
N ILE A 143 -10.66 -33.94 1.90
CA ILE A 143 -9.22 -34.26 1.89
C ILE A 143 -9.06 -35.77 1.74
N ALA A 144 -8.45 -36.20 0.63
CA ALA A 144 -8.18 -37.58 0.29
C ALA A 144 -6.69 -37.95 0.48
N THR A 145 -6.38 -39.23 0.28
CA THR A 145 -5.00 -39.73 0.34
C THR A 145 -4.14 -39.06 -0.73
N ASN A 146 -2.99 -38.50 -0.34
CA ASN A 146 -2.01 -37.75 -1.15
C ASN A 146 -2.42 -36.32 -1.52
N ASP A 147 -3.49 -35.75 -0.98
CA ASP A 147 -3.78 -34.32 -1.16
C ASP A 147 -2.75 -33.47 -0.43
N VAL A 148 -2.33 -32.37 -1.08
CA VAL A 148 -1.36 -31.43 -0.53
C VAL A 148 -2.09 -30.28 0.13
N LEU A 149 -1.92 -30.10 1.43
CA LEU A 149 -2.59 -29.06 2.23
C LEU A 149 -1.99 -27.66 2.08
N GLY A 150 -0.70 -27.58 1.73
CA GLY A 150 0.03 -26.33 1.53
C GLY A 150 1.48 -26.62 1.18
N ILE A 151 2.16 -25.65 0.56
CA ILE A 151 3.56 -25.78 0.11
C ILE A 151 4.31 -24.48 0.42
N ILE A 152 5.55 -24.60 0.88
CA ILE A 152 6.54 -23.52 0.91
C ILE A 152 7.65 -23.89 -0.08
N ASN A 153 7.81 -23.11 -1.16
CA ASN A 153 8.79 -23.33 -2.20
C ASN A 153 10.03 -22.45 -2.00
N PHE A 154 11.20 -23.03 -2.22
CA PHE A 154 12.48 -22.34 -2.32
C PHE A 154 12.95 -22.45 -3.78
N GLN A 155 13.03 -21.30 -4.47
CA GLN A 155 13.28 -21.25 -5.90
C GLN A 155 14.23 -20.11 -6.23
N ALA A 156 15.23 -20.37 -7.05
CA ALA A 156 16.06 -19.31 -7.63
C ALA A 156 15.26 -18.53 -8.70
N PRO A 157 15.40 -17.20 -8.79
CA PRO A 157 14.59 -16.40 -9.72
C PRO A 157 14.98 -16.64 -11.20
N ASP A 158 16.26 -16.66 -11.50
CA ASP A 158 16.83 -16.87 -12.86
C ASP A 158 18.36 -16.97 -12.75
N GLU A 159 18.95 -17.96 -13.42
CA GLU A 159 20.41 -18.15 -13.53
C GLU A 159 20.94 -17.92 -14.95
N GLY A 160 20.19 -17.32 -15.83
CA GLY A 160 20.62 -16.92 -17.18
C GLY A 160 20.95 -18.06 -18.15
N THR A 161 21.19 -19.28 -17.68
CA THR A 161 21.46 -20.44 -18.53
C THR A 161 20.95 -21.72 -17.89
N GLY A 162 19.89 -22.28 -18.48
CA GLY A 162 19.39 -23.60 -18.11
C GLY A 162 17.99 -23.58 -17.51
N SER A 163 17.11 -24.41 -18.07
CA SER A 163 15.71 -24.53 -17.61
C SER A 163 15.56 -25.05 -16.19
N ASP A 164 16.56 -25.77 -15.67
CA ASP A 164 16.51 -26.41 -14.35
C ASP A 164 16.79 -25.40 -13.22
N ALA A 165 17.48 -24.29 -13.50
CA ALA A 165 17.81 -23.27 -12.52
C ALA A 165 16.58 -22.48 -12.02
N ILE A 166 15.52 -22.44 -12.81
CA ILE A 166 14.26 -21.75 -12.46
C ILE A 166 13.21 -22.66 -11.84
N LEU A 167 13.54 -23.93 -11.63
CA LEU A 167 12.62 -24.88 -10.98
C LEU A 167 12.66 -24.72 -9.46
N VAL A 168 11.61 -25.19 -8.79
CA VAL A 168 11.59 -25.25 -7.33
C VAL A 168 12.71 -26.18 -6.86
N ALA A 169 13.70 -25.64 -6.16
CA ALA A 169 14.85 -26.39 -5.67
C ALA A 169 14.53 -27.20 -4.41
N ALA A 170 13.64 -26.69 -3.55
CA ALA A 170 13.16 -27.36 -2.35
C ALA A 170 11.73 -26.90 -2.00
N ALA A 171 11.00 -27.74 -1.29
CA ALA A 171 9.68 -27.44 -0.74
C ALA A 171 9.51 -28.08 0.63
N ILE A 172 8.72 -27.45 1.50
CA ILE A 172 8.26 -27.95 2.79
C ILE A 172 6.75 -28.03 2.80
#